data_31e24048b33154c2335fb6f59d58ed40
#
_entry.id   31e24048b33154c2335fb6f59d58ed40
#
_cell.length_a   1.000
_cell.length_b   1.000
_cell.length_c   1.000
_cell.angle_alpha   90.00
_cell.angle_beta   90.00
_cell.angle_gamma   90.00
#
_symmetry.space_group_name_H-M   'P 1'
#
loop_
_entity.id
_entity.type
_entity.pdbx_description
1 polymer ?
#
loop_
_entity_poly.entity_id
_entity_poly.type
_entity_poly.pdbx_seq_one_letter_code
_entity_poly.pdbx_strand_id
1 'polypeptide(L)'
;MKLPNYVSGQWQEGSGSGTPLVDPVTGDELARISSDGADLQSALEFARSRGGPALRQLTYGQRADMLAKIGDLLTANRDEYFRLSLLNLGATQFDASFDVDGALYTMKYYAKIGRALAEGKMLKEGAAIPLSKTGVFGGQHFLVPTKGVAVFINAFNFPAWGFCEKAAPALLSGVPIFVKPASPTAWLAHRMFEDVVKSGILPAGAISLVCGSARDLLDHVREEDIVCFTGSADTAARVRSHANVLRRSVRVNIEADSINSAILGADCAPGTDLFELLVKEIIKEMTLKAGQKCTTIRRVFVSRPQLKALGEAVSSRLSETKVGNPRNTEVKLGPVVNKAQQSACLEGLAKLRSECSVVFGGSSHFQLVDADPQKSAFVPPTLLSCESGLAAKNVHEVEVFGPVITLIAYDGPK
;
A
#
# COMPACT_ATOMS: atom_id res chain seq x y z
N MET A 1 4.11 -7.80 23.98
CA MET A 1 5.00 -8.75 23.24
C MET A 1 5.80 -7.98 22.21
N LYS A 2 6.98 -8.49 21.82
CA LYS A 2 7.76 -7.91 20.70
C LYS A 2 7.71 -8.87 19.53
N LEU A 3 7.41 -8.35 18.31
CA LEU A 3 7.38 -9.13 17.09
C LEU A 3 8.81 -9.39 16.62
N PRO A 4 9.25 -10.66 16.46
CA PRO A 4 10.60 -10.98 16.01
C PRO A 4 10.77 -10.70 14.49
N ASN A 5 12.00 -10.47 14.09
CA ASN A 5 12.41 -10.42 12.68
C ASN A 5 12.70 -11.85 12.19
N TYR A 6 12.58 -12.09 10.89
CA TYR A 6 13.00 -13.35 10.27
C TYR A 6 14.15 -13.08 9.31
N VAL A 7 15.37 -13.33 9.79
CA VAL A 7 16.61 -13.03 9.06
C VAL A 7 17.51 -14.26 9.02
N SER A 8 18.17 -14.48 7.91
CA SER A 8 19.06 -15.64 7.71
C SER A 8 18.43 -17.00 8.05
N GLY A 9 17.11 -17.13 7.80
CA GLY A 9 16.35 -18.37 8.06
C GLY A 9 15.96 -18.60 9.53
N GLN A 10 16.10 -17.60 10.40
CA GLN A 10 15.81 -17.71 11.83
C GLN A 10 14.98 -16.53 12.35
N TRP A 11 14.13 -16.82 13.33
CA TRP A 11 13.42 -15.79 14.09
C TRP A 11 14.34 -15.18 15.15
N GLN A 12 14.44 -13.85 15.15
CA GLN A 12 15.31 -13.09 16.05
C GLN A 12 14.58 -11.84 16.56
N GLU A 13 14.48 -11.68 17.87
CA GLU A 13 13.98 -10.44 18.46
C GLU A 13 14.99 -9.29 18.23
N GLY A 14 14.47 -8.13 17.88
CA GLY A 14 15.29 -6.92 17.87
C GLY A 14 15.66 -6.45 19.28
N SER A 15 16.80 -5.83 19.43
CA SER A 15 17.28 -5.27 20.71
C SER A 15 16.54 -3.97 21.10
N GLY A 16 16.80 -3.47 22.31
CA GLY A 16 16.22 -2.25 22.84
C GLY A 16 14.73 -2.33 23.15
N SER A 17 14.13 -1.20 23.51
CA SER A 17 12.69 -1.10 23.85
C SER A 17 11.76 -1.26 22.66
N GLY A 18 12.24 -0.95 21.46
CA GLY A 18 11.45 -0.98 20.22
C GLY A 18 10.39 0.11 20.14
N THR A 19 9.72 0.16 18.98
CA THR A 19 8.61 1.08 18.69
C THR A 19 7.28 0.40 18.97
N PRO A 20 6.35 1.05 19.71
CA PRO A 20 5.04 0.47 19.98
C PRO A 20 4.17 0.46 18.73
N LEU A 21 3.40 -0.60 18.53
CA LEU A 21 2.24 -0.70 17.67
C LEU A 21 1.01 -0.41 18.52
N VAL A 22 0.17 0.49 18.06
CA VAL A 22 -0.97 0.98 18.83
C VAL A 22 -2.28 0.69 18.14
N ASP A 23 -3.32 0.54 18.92
CA ASP A 23 -4.70 0.57 18.46
C ASP A 23 -5.07 2.04 18.17
N PRO A 24 -5.40 2.43 16.93
CA PRO A 24 -5.70 3.81 16.60
C PRO A 24 -7.04 4.32 17.17
N VAL A 25 -7.88 3.41 17.71
CA VAL A 25 -9.15 3.74 18.36
C VAL A 25 -8.97 4.03 19.85
N THR A 26 -8.23 3.16 20.55
CA THR A 26 -8.09 3.24 22.02
C THR A 26 -6.79 3.90 22.47
N GLY A 27 -5.77 3.92 21.60
CA GLY A 27 -4.42 4.36 21.94
C GLY A 27 -3.60 3.31 22.69
N ASP A 28 -4.16 2.13 22.94
CA ASP A 28 -3.48 1.07 23.69
C ASP A 28 -2.32 0.46 22.91
N GLU A 29 -1.25 0.12 23.62
CA GLU A 29 -0.14 -0.61 23.03
C GLU A 29 -0.51 -2.08 22.80
N LEU A 30 -0.39 -2.54 21.55
CA LEU A 30 -0.73 -3.90 21.12
C LEU A 30 0.51 -4.83 21.15
N ALA A 31 1.61 -4.33 20.61
CA ALA A 31 2.87 -5.05 20.46
C ALA A 31 4.01 -4.05 20.26
N ARG A 32 5.23 -4.52 20.16
CA ARG A 32 6.42 -3.73 19.83
C ARG A 32 7.19 -4.33 18.67
N ILE A 33 7.92 -3.52 17.95
CA ILE A 33 8.83 -3.92 16.87
C ILE A 33 10.19 -3.27 17.06
N SER A 34 11.25 -3.99 16.68
CA SER A 34 12.60 -3.44 16.61
C SER A 34 13.41 -4.21 15.58
N SER A 35 14.11 -3.48 14.73
CA SER A 35 15.13 -4.03 13.81
C SER A 35 16.55 -3.94 14.37
N ASP A 36 16.73 -3.36 15.55
CA ASP A 36 18.04 -3.14 16.14
C ASP A 36 18.70 -4.49 16.48
N GLY A 37 19.97 -4.64 16.14
CA GLY A 37 20.71 -5.89 16.28
C GLY A 37 20.49 -6.92 15.18
N ALA A 38 19.52 -6.73 14.26
CA ALA A 38 19.39 -7.59 13.09
C ALA A 38 20.55 -7.33 12.10
N ASP A 39 21.23 -8.40 11.67
CA ASP A 39 22.27 -8.34 10.65
C ASP A 39 21.64 -8.35 9.26
N LEU A 40 21.42 -7.13 8.70
CA LEU A 40 20.76 -6.94 7.40
C LEU A 40 21.66 -7.38 6.25
N GLN A 41 22.99 -7.23 6.38
CA GLN A 41 23.96 -7.68 5.38
C GLN A 41 23.91 -9.20 5.22
N SER A 42 24.04 -9.93 6.32
CA SER A 42 23.97 -11.40 6.31
C SER A 42 22.63 -11.92 5.83
N ALA A 43 21.52 -11.23 6.17
CA ALA A 43 20.20 -11.62 5.72
C ALA A 43 20.04 -11.50 4.19
N LEU A 44 20.53 -10.41 3.59
CA LEU A 44 20.54 -10.24 2.14
C LEU A 44 21.47 -11.25 1.46
N GLU A 45 22.64 -11.52 2.05
CA GLU A 45 23.58 -12.52 1.50
C GLU A 45 22.99 -13.93 1.56
N PHE A 46 22.30 -14.28 2.64
CA PHE A 46 21.59 -15.56 2.77
C PHE A 46 20.50 -15.70 1.70
N ALA A 47 19.75 -14.65 1.43
CA ALA A 47 18.76 -14.64 0.37
C ALA A 47 19.40 -14.84 -1.02
N ARG A 48 20.53 -14.16 -1.30
CA ARG A 48 21.26 -14.30 -2.59
C ARG A 48 21.89 -15.68 -2.76
N SER A 49 22.55 -16.19 -1.73
CA SER A 49 23.35 -17.43 -1.80
C SER A 49 22.53 -18.71 -1.62
N ARG A 50 21.39 -18.66 -0.94
CA ARG A 50 20.52 -19.81 -0.68
C ARG A 50 19.16 -19.71 -1.35
N GLY A 51 18.40 -18.65 -1.05
CA GLY A 51 17.02 -18.50 -1.53
C GLY A 51 16.94 -18.37 -3.04
N GLY A 52 17.75 -17.50 -3.63
CA GLY A 52 17.77 -17.29 -5.07
C GLY A 52 18.13 -18.55 -5.87
N PRO A 53 19.25 -19.24 -5.60
CA PRO A 53 19.57 -20.49 -6.25
C PRO A 53 18.47 -21.55 -6.13
N ALA A 54 17.88 -21.73 -4.93
CA ALA A 54 16.82 -22.71 -4.72
C ALA A 54 15.56 -22.37 -5.56
N LEU A 55 15.13 -21.11 -5.59
CA LEU A 55 13.99 -20.68 -6.42
C LEU A 55 14.26 -20.83 -7.92
N ARG A 56 15.48 -20.51 -8.38
CA ARG A 56 15.87 -20.62 -9.80
C ARG A 56 16.01 -22.07 -10.31
N GLN A 57 16.15 -23.06 -9.41
CA GLN A 57 16.07 -24.46 -9.80
C GLN A 57 14.66 -24.92 -10.17
N LEU A 58 13.64 -24.24 -9.66
CA LEU A 58 12.24 -24.54 -9.93
C LEU A 58 11.80 -23.99 -11.28
N THR A 59 10.89 -24.68 -11.95
CA THR A 59 10.19 -24.16 -13.14
C THR A 59 9.15 -23.11 -12.74
N TYR A 60 8.63 -22.35 -13.72
CA TYR A 60 7.50 -21.41 -13.48
C TYR A 60 6.28 -22.14 -12.92
N GLY A 61 5.96 -23.34 -13.43
CA GLY A 61 4.85 -24.15 -12.91
C GLY A 61 5.03 -24.53 -11.43
N GLN A 62 6.23 -24.99 -11.04
CA GLN A 62 6.53 -25.33 -9.66
C GLN A 62 6.46 -24.11 -8.74
N ARG A 63 6.96 -22.95 -9.16
CA ARG A 63 6.84 -21.69 -8.40
C ARG A 63 5.38 -21.23 -8.32
N ALA A 64 4.61 -21.41 -9.39
CA ALA A 64 3.17 -21.12 -9.40
C ALA A 64 2.40 -22.00 -8.40
N ASP A 65 2.74 -23.28 -8.29
CA ASP A 65 2.13 -24.18 -7.30
C ASP A 65 2.48 -23.80 -5.86
N MET A 66 3.69 -23.29 -5.61
CA MET A 66 4.05 -22.70 -4.31
C MET A 66 3.17 -21.48 -4.00
N LEU A 67 2.98 -20.56 -4.96
CA LEU A 67 2.10 -19.40 -4.79
C LEU A 67 0.64 -19.80 -4.54
N ALA A 68 0.13 -20.82 -5.23
CA ALA A 68 -1.21 -21.34 -5.01
C ALA A 68 -1.38 -21.86 -3.56
N LYS A 69 -0.43 -22.69 -3.10
CA LYS A 69 -0.43 -23.20 -1.72
C LYS A 69 -0.35 -22.08 -0.67
N ILE A 70 0.45 -21.04 -0.92
CA ILE A 70 0.50 -19.85 -0.05
C ILE A 70 -0.86 -19.14 -0.07
N GLY A 71 -1.45 -18.92 -1.24
CA GLY A 71 -2.77 -18.31 -1.36
C GLY A 71 -3.86 -19.08 -0.59
N ASP A 72 -3.84 -20.40 -0.61
CA ASP A 72 -4.79 -21.24 0.12
C ASP A 72 -4.53 -21.21 1.62
N LEU A 73 -3.27 -21.28 2.06
CA LEU A 73 -2.86 -21.12 3.45
C LEU A 73 -3.34 -19.79 4.03
N LEU A 74 -3.05 -18.70 3.34
CA LEU A 74 -3.46 -17.36 3.78
C LEU A 74 -4.99 -17.21 3.78
N THR A 75 -5.68 -17.84 2.83
CA THR A 75 -7.15 -17.86 2.81
C THR A 75 -7.72 -18.57 4.05
N ALA A 76 -7.11 -19.65 4.49
CA ALA A 76 -7.55 -20.39 5.69
C ALA A 76 -7.38 -19.56 7.00
N ASN A 77 -6.46 -18.62 7.03
CA ASN A 77 -6.21 -17.75 8.20
C ASN A 77 -6.85 -16.35 8.07
N ARG A 78 -7.74 -16.14 7.10
CA ARG A 78 -8.35 -14.85 6.74
C ARG A 78 -8.96 -14.11 7.95
N ASP A 79 -9.69 -14.79 8.80
CA ASP A 79 -10.38 -14.18 9.93
C ASP A 79 -9.41 -13.58 10.95
N GLU A 80 -8.26 -14.22 11.17
CA GLU A 80 -7.21 -13.67 12.02
C GLU A 80 -6.60 -12.40 11.43
N TYR A 81 -6.42 -12.34 10.12
CA TYR A 81 -5.93 -11.13 9.44
C TYR A 81 -6.94 -9.98 9.53
N PHE A 82 -8.24 -10.28 9.47
CA PHE A 82 -9.30 -9.30 9.71
C PHE A 82 -9.25 -8.77 11.14
N ARG A 83 -9.07 -9.66 12.12
CA ARG A 83 -8.91 -9.28 13.52
C ARG A 83 -7.70 -8.34 13.71
N LEU A 84 -6.56 -8.64 13.09
CA LEU A 84 -5.37 -7.80 13.17
C LEU A 84 -5.56 -6.46 12.44
N SER A 85 -6.26 -6.45 11.31
CA SER A 85 -6.63 -5.22 10.60
C SER A 85 -7.50 -4.32 11.48
N LEU A 86 -8.49 -4.89 12.16
CA LEU A 86 -9.34 -4.16 13.10
C LEU A 86 -8.52 -3.54 14.24
N LEU A 87 -7.60 -4.31 14.84
CA LEU A 87 -6.84 -3.86 16.00
C LEU A 87 -5.75 -2.84 15.66
N ASN A 88 -4.92 -3.12 14.67
CA ASN A 88 -3.70 -2.34 14.41
C ASN A 88 -3.88 -1.26 13.34
N LEU A 89 -4.92 -1.35 12.51
CA LEU A 89 -5.23 -0.34 11.51
C LEU A 89 -6.53 0.45 11.80
N GLY A 90 -7.34 -0.02 12.75
CA GLY A 90 -8.69 0.53 12.95
C GLY A 90 -9.58 0.34 11.71
N ALA A 91 -9.35 -0.75 10.97
CA ALA A 91 -10.05 -1.03 9.73
C ALA A 91 -11.47 -1.52 10.00
N THR A 92 -12.46 -1.01 9.27
CA THR A 92 -13.79 -1.64 9.21
C THR A 92 -13.68 -3.02 8.55
N GLN A 93 -14.71 -3.86 8.66
CA GLN A 93 -14.73 -5.15 7.97
C GLN A 93 -14.59 -5.00 6.45
N PHE A 94 -15.17 -3.94 5.88
CA PHE A 94 -15.06 -3.65 4.45
C PHE A 94 -13.63 -3.22 4.06
N ASP A 95 -12.97 -2.39 4.88
CA ASP A 95 -11.57 -1.99 4.68
C ASP A 95 -10.61 -3.18 4.76
N ALA A 96 -10.84 -4.08 5.73
CA ALA A 96 -10.05 -5.29 5.91
C ALA A 96 -10.23 -6.24 4.72
N SER A 97 -11.48 -6.42 4.22
CA SER A 97 -11.76 -7.20 3.02
C SER A 97 -11.03 -6.65 1.81
N PHE A 98 -11.04 -5.33 1.62
CA PHE A 98 -10.39 -4.71 0.47
C PHE A 98 -8.87 -4.96 0.44
N ASP A 99 -8.20 -4.94 1.59
CA ASP A 99 -6.77 -5.21 1.72
C ASP A 99 -6.46 -6.71 1.67
N VAL A 100 -7.06 -7.50 2.56
CA VAL A 100 -6.74 -8.91 2.74
C VAL A 100 -7.22 -9.74 1.54
N ASP A 101 -8.48 -9.60 1.09
CA ASP A 101 -8.99 -10.35 -0.04
C ASP A 101 -8.29 -9.96 -1.35
N GLY A 102 -7.92 -8.67 -1.49
CA GLY A 102 -7.08 -8.21 -2.59
C GLY A 102 -5.71 -8.89 -2.62
N ALA A 103 -5.07 -9.04 -1.46
CA ALA A 103 -3.81 -9.77 -1.32
C ALA A 103 -3.94 -11.25 -1.73
N LEU A 104 -4.98 -11.93 -1.22
CA LEU A 104 -5.24 -13.35 -1.50
C LEU A 104 -5.54 -13.58 -2.98
N TYR A 105 -6.37 -12.70 -3.56
CA TYR A 105 -6.67 -12.74 -5.00
C TYR A 105 -5.39 -12.59 -5.84
N THR A 106 -4.53 -11.63 -5.47
CA THR A 106 -3.27 -11.37 -6.20
C THR A 106 -2.35 -12.58 -6.17
N MET A 107 -2.18 -13.26 -5.04
CA MET A 107 -1.38 -14.49 -4.95
C MET A 107 -1.92 -15.58 -5.89
N LYS A 108 -3.24 -15.81 -5.88
CA LYS A 108 -3.89 -16.80 -6.75
C LYS A 108 -3.83 -16.42 -8.23
N TYR A 109 -3.93 -15.14 -8.54
CA TYR A 109 -3.82 -14.62 -9.91
C TYR A 109 -2.43 -14.89 -10.50
N TYR A 110 -1.35 -14.59 -9.76
CA TYR A 110 0.01 -14.88 -10.21
C TYR A 110 0.30 -16.38 -10.27
N ALA A 111 -0.28 -17.20 -9.42
CA ALA A 111 -0.23 -18.65 -9.54
C ALA A 111 -0.86 -19.13 -10.87
N LYS A 112 -2.01 -18.56 -11.25
CA LYS A 112 -2.66 -18.85 -12.56
C LYS A 112 -1.77 -18.42 -13.74
N ILE A 113 -1.19 -17.21 -13.69
CA ILE A 113 -0.25 -16.75 -14.72
C ILE A 113 0.92 -17.71 -14.83
N GLY A 114 1.56 -18.07 -13.71
CA GLY A 114 2.75 -18.93 -13.72
C GLY A 114 2.50 -20.31 -14.31
N ARG A 115 1.32 -20.89 -14.07
CA ARG A 115 0.91 -22.16 -14.71
C ARG A 115 0.78 -22.06 -16.23
N ALA A 116 0.41 -20.88 -16.74
CA ALA A 116 0.31 -20.63 -18.18
C ALA A 116 1.67 -20.38 -18.86
N LEU A 117 2.72 -20.07 -18.09
CA LEU A 117 4.06 -19.78 -18.62
C LEU A 117 4.91 -21.01 -18.96
N ALA A 118 4.35 -22.22 -18.86
CA ALA A 118 4.96 -23.49 -19.16
C ALA A 118 6.11 -23.96 -18.22
N GLU A 119 6.72 -25.09 -18.55
CA GLU A 119 7.67 -25.82 -17.67
C GLU A 119 9.10 -25.27 -17.70
N GLY A 120 9.33 -24.09 -18.27
CA GLY A 120 10.65 -23.49 -18.35
C GLY A 120 11.11 -22.83 -17.04
N LYS A 121 12.42 -22.64 -16.93
CA LYS A 121 13.06 -21.84 -15.86
C LYS A 121 13.30 -20.40 -16.27
N MET A 122 13.22 -20.12 -17.56
CA MET A 122 13.34 -18.80 -18.21
C MET A 122 12.26 -18.66 -19.28
N LEU A 123 11.94 -17.42 -19.64
CA LEU A 123 10.96 -17.15 -20.68
C LEU A 123 11.65 -16.73 -21.98
N LYS A 124 11.24 -17.36 -23.07
CA LYS A 124 11.61 -16.91 -24.40
C LYS A 124 10.69 -15.78 -24.83
N GLU A 125 11.25 -14.62 -25.18
CA GLU A 125 10.49 -13.44 -25.60
C GLU A 125 10.45 -13.35 -27.11
N GLY A 126 9.26 -13.50 -27.69
CA GLY A 126 9.04 -13.40 -29.13
C GLY A 126 9.71 -14.50 -29.95
N ALA A 127 9.79 -14.28 -31.26
CA ALA A 127 10.50 -15.13 -32.21
C ALA A 127 11.96 -14.72 -32.37
N ALA A 128 12.81 -15.64 -32.81
CA ALA A 128 14.18 -15.30 -33.19
C ALA A 128 14.18 -14.31 -34.39
N ILE A 129 14.99 -13.28 -34.31
CA ILE A 129 15.09 -12.21 -35.31
C ILE A 129 16.35 -12.48 -36.16
N PRO A 130 16.23 -12.62 -37.50
CA PRO A 130 17.40 -12.71 -38.36
C PRO A 130 18.13 -11.36 -38.39
N LEU A 131 19.42 -11.36 -38.05
CA LEU A 131 20.26 -10.16 -38.01
C LEU A 131 21.16 -10.06 -39.26
N SER A 132 21.08 -11.06 -40.20
CA SER A 132 21.75 -11.05 -41.48
C SER A 132 20.78 -11.41 -42.62
N LYS A 133 21.08 -10.95 -43.84
CA LYS A 133 20.26 -11.25 -45.03
C LYS A 133 20.24 -12.75 -45.35
N THR A 134 21.29 -13.48 -44.99
CA THR A 134 21.43 -14.93 -45.21
C THR A 134 20.83 -15.79 -44.14
N GLY A 135 20.33 -15.20 -43.02
CA GLY A 135 19.78 -15.94 -41.90
C GLY A 135 20.83 -16.69 -41.04
N VAL A 136 22.10 -16.58 -41.34
CA VAL A 136 23.19 -17.25 -40.62
C VAL A 136 23.43 -16.65 -39.23
N PHE A 137 23.09 -15.38 -39.06
CA PHE A 137 23.20 -14.64 -37.80
C PHE A 137 21.84 -14.21 -37.32
N GLY A 138 21.46 -14.55 -36.10
CA GLY A 138 20.17 -14.24 -35.49
C GLY A 138 20.29 -13.90 -34.00
N GLY A 139 19.28 -13.26 -33.45
CA GLY A 139 19.15 -12.92 -32.04
C GLY A 139 17.86 -13.47 -31.46
N GLN A 140 17.91 -13.86 -30.20
CA GLN A 140 16.74 -14.29 -29.42
C GLN A 140 16.82 -13.72 -28.01
N HIS A 141 15.74 -13.09 -27.58
CA HIS A 141 15.63 -12.60 -26.21
C HIS A 141 15.13 -13.68 -25.26
N PHE A 142 15.76 -13.73 -24.07
CA PHE A 142 15.31 -14.53 -22.96
C PHE A 142 15.21 -13.68 -21.71
N LEU A 143 14.08 -13.80 -21.00
CA LEU A 143 13.90 -13.22 -19.67
C LEU A 143 14.36 -14.25 -18.65
N VAL A 144 15.37 -13.88 -17.87
CA VAL A 144 15.98 -14.73 -16.84
C VAL A 144 15.82 -14.08 -15.46
N PRO A 145 15.67 -14.87 -14.37
CA PRO A 145 15.66 -14.32 -13.02
C PRO A 145 16.94 -13.55 -12.71
N THR A 146 16.83 -12.37 -12.08
CA THR A 146 18.01 -11.72 -11.51
C THR A 146 18.65 -12.58 -10.43
N LYS A 147 19.97 -12.41 -10.20
CA LYS A 147 20.70 -13.08 -9.12
C LYS A 147 20.56 -12.37 -7.76
N GLY A 148 19.95 -11.21 -7.75
CA GLY A 148 19.73 -10.37 -6.58
C GLY A 148 18.53 -10.74 -5.74
N VAL A 149 18.16 -9.82 -4.86
CA VAL A 149 17.02 -9.87 -3.94
C VAL A 149 16.05 -8.75 -4.30
N ALA A 150 14.75 -9.01 -4.23
CA ALA A 150 13.75 -7.98 -4.28
C ALA A 150 13.49 -7.45 -2.86
N VAL A 151 13.92 -6.22 -2.61
CA VAL A 151 13.81 -5.53 -1.32
C VAL A 151 12.55 -4.67 -1.33
N PHE A 152 11.61 -4.94 -0.44
CA PHE A 152 10.35 -4.23 -0.33
C PHE A 152 10.34 -3.33 0.90
N ILE A 153 10.16 -2.04 0.69
CA ILE A 153 9.89 -1.05 1.73
C ILE A 153 8.46 -0.58 1.50
N ASN A 154 7.53 -1.16 2.26
CA ASN A 154 6.09 -1.04 2.03
C ASN A 154 5.46 0.11 2.82
N ALA A 155 4.32 0.63 2.30
CA ALA A 155 3.47 1.60 2.96
C ALA A 155 2.56 0.96 4.03
N PHE A 156 1.99 1.81 4.89
CA PHE A 156 1.17 1.37 6.03
C PHE A 156 -0.27 1.03 5.66
N ASN A 157 -0.78 1.59 4.57
CA ASN A 157 -2.22 1.58 4.26
C ASN A 157 -2.74 0.25 3.72
N PHE A 158 -1.88 -0.56 3.09
CA PHE A 158 -2.21 -1.89 2.57
C PHE A 158 -1.16 -2.92 2.99
N PRO A 159 -1.06 -3.26 4.30
CA PRO A 159 -0.02 -4.17 4.79
C PRO A 159 -0.13 -5.59 4.23
N ALA A 160 -1.34 -6.09 3.96
CA ALA A 160 -1.55 -7.40 3.34
C ALA A 160 -1.31 -7.35 1.83
N TRP A 161 -2.01 -6.46 1.14
CA TRP A 161 -1.92 -6.37 -0.32
C TRP A 161 -0.54 -5.91 -0.78
N GLY A 162 0.01 -4.85 -0.17
CA GLY A 162 1.35 -4.36 -0.50
C GLY A 162 2.48 -5.38 -0.29
N PHE A 163 2.29 -6.35 0.62
CA PHE A 163 3.16 -7.51 0.73
C PHE A 163 2.97 -8.47 -0.45
N CYS A 164 1.74 -8.92 -0.70
CA CYS A 164 1.45 -9.97 -1.67
C CYS A 164 1.64 -9.52 -3.12
N GLU A 165 1.31 -8.28 -3.48
CA GLU A 165 1.43 -7.77 -4.85
C GLU A 165 2.86 -7.73 -5.37
N LYS A 166 3.84 -7.54 -4.46
CA LYS A 166 5.26 -7.53 -4.78
C LYS A 166 5.88 -8.92 -4.62
N ALA A 167 5.45 -9.67 -3.59
CA ALA A 167 5.94 -11.01 -3.32
C ALA A 167 5.58 -12.02 -4.43
N ALA A 168 4.35 -11.97 -4.92
CA ALA A 168 3.86 -12.92 -5.92
C ALA A 168 4.69 -12.88 -7.23
N PRO A 169 4.86 -11.73 -7.91
CA PRO A 169 5.68 -11.68 -9.13
C PRO A 169 7.17 -11.96 -8.87
N ALA A 170 7.73 -11.52 -7.74
CA ALA A 170 9.14 -11.77 -7.42
C ALA A 170 9.42 -13.26 -7.23
N LEU A 171 8.65 -13.94 -6.39
CA LEU A 171 8.78 -15.37 -6.14
C LEU A 171 8.51 -16.21 -7.40
N LEU A 172 7.47 -15.83 -8.18
CA LEU A 172 7.18 -16.47 -9.46
C LEU A 172 8.34 -16.33 -10.45
N SER A 173 9.01 -15.17 -10.45
CA SER A 173 10.20 -14.92 -11.27
C SER A 173 11.46 -15.61 -10.73
N GLY A 174 11.40 -16.31 -9.59
CA GLY A 174 12.56 -17.00 -9.00
C GLY A 174 13.51 -16.08 -8.24
N VAL A 175 13.01 -14.93 -7.76
CA VAL A 175 13.75 -13.91 -7.01
C VAL A 175 13.35 -13.98 -5.53
N PRO A 176 14.30 -14.13 -4.60
CA PRO A 176 14.02 -14.10 -3.18
C PRO A 176 13.64 -12.68 -2.75
N ILE A 177 12.86 -12.56 -1.67
CA ILE A 177 12.36 -11.29 -1.19
C ILE A 177 12.86 -10.95 0.21
N PHE A 178 13.11 -9.67 0.43
CA PHE A 178 13.38 -9.07 1.74
C PHE A 178 12.31 -8.02 2.01
N VAL A 179 11.50 -8.23 3.04
CA VAL A 179 10.31 -7.40 3.33
C VAL A 179 10.53 -6.54 4.56
N LYS A 180 10.37 -5.24 4.40
CA LYS A 180 10.29 -4.26 5.47
C LYS A 180 8.90 -3.62 5.42
N PRO A 181 7.91 -4.11 6.20
CA PRO A 181 6.59 -3.49 6.29
C PRO A 181 6.68 -2.10 6.92
N ALA A 182 5.70 -1.26 6.68
CA ALA A 182 5.60 0.01 7.40
C ALA A 182 5.43 -0.22 8.90
N SER A 183 6.18 0.53 9.70
CA SER A 183 6.21 0.33 11.16
C SER A 183 4.82 0.37 11.81
N PRO A 184 3.93 1.34 11.52
CA PRO A 184 2.64 1.45 12.22
C PRO A 184 1.74 0.23 12.08
N THR A 185 1.83 -0.50 10.96
CA THR A 185 0.92 -1.61 10.61
C THR A 185 1.65 -2.93 10.36
N ALA A 186 2.84 -3.06 10.94
CA ALA A 186 3.69 -4.21 10.70
C ALA A 186 3.08 -5.54 11.17
N TRP A 187 2.15 -5.54 12.12
CA TRP A 187 1.64 -6.76 12.73
C TRP A 187 0.90 -7.67 11.76
N LEU A 188 0.05 -7.11 10.92
CA LEU A 188 -0.67 -7.91 9.91
C LEU A 188 0.30 -8.56 8.91
N ALA A 189 1.21 -7.78 8.33
CA ALA A 189 2.21 -8.32 7.40
C ALA A 189 3.12 -9.35 8.07
N HIS A 190 3.54 -9.10 9.33
CA HIS A 190 4.32 -10.04 10.13
C HIS A 190 3.57 -11.37 10.32
N ARG A 191 2.29 -11.33 10.68
CA ARG A 191 1.49 -12.53 10.91
C ARG A 191 1.34 -13.36 9.62
N MET A 192 1.02 -12.71 8.50
CA MET A 192 0.94 -13.40 7.20
C MET A 192 2.28 -14.04 6.83
N PHE A 193 3.37 -13.31 7.05
CA PHE A 193 4.72 -13.80 6.81
C PHE A 193 5.07 -14.99 7.72
N GLU A 194 4.72 -14.92 9.01
CA GLU A 194 4.92 -16.00 9.97
C GLU A 194 4.21 -17.29 9.54
N ASP A 195 2.96 -17.19 9.07
CA ASP A 195 2.19 -18.34 8.58
C ASP A 195 2.88 -18.96 7.34
N VAL A 196 3.40 -18.13 6.42
CA VAL A 196 4.16 -18.62 5.26
C VAL A 196 5.45 -19.33 5.69
N VAL A 197 6.21 -18.77 6.63
CA VAL A 197 7.42 -19.41 7.16
C VAL A 197 7.12 -20.75 7.82
N LYS A 198 6.12 -20.79 8.72
CA LYS A 198 5.71 -22.01 9.44
C LYS A 198 5.24 -23.13 8.52
N SER A 199 4.68 -22.78 7.36
CA SER A 199 4.18 -23.77 6.40
C SER A 199 5.29 -24.58 5.72
N GLY A 200 6.53 -24.08 5.68
CA GLY A 200 7.64 -24.69 4.95
C GLY A 200 7.46 -24.77 3.42
N ILE A 201 6.48 -24.04 2.84
CA ILE A 201 6.21 -24.06 1.40
C ILE A 201 7.39 -23.49 0.61
N LEU A 202 8.03 -22.44 1.12
CA LEU A 202 9.15 -21.78 0.46
C LEU A 202 10.50 -22.35 0.91
N PRO A 203 11.49 -22.44 0.02
CA PRO A 203 12.82 -22.86 0.39
C PRO A 203 13.51 -21.84 1.32
N ALA A 204 14.46 -22.34 2.14
CA ALA A 204 15.23 -21.48 3.03
C ALA A 204 15.90 -20.32 2.27
N GLY A 205 15.82 -19.11 2.82
CA GLY A 205 16.36 -17.89 2.20
C GLY A 205 15.48 -17.27 1.11
N ALA A 206 14.35 -17.90 0.72
CA ALA A 206 13.43 -17.30 -0.25
C ALA A 206 12.74 -16.04 0.27
N ILE A 207 12.56 -15.94 1.60
CA ILE A 207 11.92 -14.78 2.24
C ILE A 207 12.67 -14.35 3.50
N SER A 208 12.71 -13.04 3.73
CA SER A 208 13.23 -12.41 4.94
C SER A 208 12.33 -11.25 5.36
N LEU A 209 12.22 -10.99 6.65
CA LEU A 209 11.36 -9.94 7.23
C LEU A 209 12.10 -9.17 8.30
N VAL A 210 12.00 -7.83 8.23
CA VAL A 210 12.47 -6.94 9.30
C VAL A 210 11.38 -5.94 9.67
N CYS A 211 10.96 -5.96 10.93
CA CYS A 211 9.96 -5.04 11.49
C CYS A 211 10.65 -3.94 12.30
N GLY A 212 10.53 -2.70 11.85
CA GLY A 212 11.16 -1.53 12.46
C GLY A 212 11.77 -0.58 11.43
N SER A 213 12.87 0.08 11.79
CA SER A 213 13.61 0.96 10.90
C SER A 213 14.31 0.18 9.78
N ALA A 214 14.44 0.80 8.61
CA ALA A 214 15.25 0.23 7.53
C ALA A 214 16.76 0.30 7.82
N ARG A 215 17.17 1.15 8.77
CA ARG A 215 18.58 1.34 9.16
C ARG A 215 19.52 1.46 7.93
N ASP A 216 20.54 0.60 7.89
CA ASP A 216 21.58 0.49 6.89
C ASP A 216 21.22 -0.46 5.72
N LEU A 217 19.96 -0.85 5.57
CA LEU A 217 19.51 -1.81 4.55
C LEU A 217 19.99 -1.44 3.13
N LEU A 218 19.93 -0.15 2.79
CA LEU A 218 20.33 0.33 1.47
C LEU A 218 21.85 0.35 1.26
N ASP A 219 22.66 0.29 2.33
CA ASP A 219 24.12 0.17 2.22
C ASP A 219 24.53 -1.22 1.71
N HIS A 220 23.69 -2.21 1.86
CA HIS A 220 23.95 -3.62 1.54
C HIS A 220 23.32 -4.11 0.24
N VAL A 221 22.55 -3.25 -0.47
CA VAL A 221 21.99 -3.61 -1.79
C VAL A 221 23.09 -3.58 -2.87
N ARG A 222 22.91 -4.45 -3.87
CA ARG A 222 23.85 -4.64 -4.99
C ARG A 222 23.15 -4.37 -6.33
N GLU A 223 23.95 -4.31 -7.39
CA GLU A 223 23.53 -4.04 -8.77
C GLU A 223 22.46 -5.00 -9.31
N GLU A 224 22.47 -6.26 -8.85
CA GLU A 224 21.45 -7.23 -9.25
C GLU A 224 20.16 -7.16 -8.41
N ASP A 225 20.16 -6.43 -7.31
CA ASP A 225 18.96 -6.28 -6.47
C ASP A 225 17.95 -5.30 -7.08
N ILE A 226 16.73 -5.36 -6.57
CA ILE A 226 15.65 -4.45 -6.93
C ILE A 226 15.08 -3.88 -5.64
N VAL A 227 15.05 -2.56 -5.49
CA VAL A 227 14.38 -1.90 -4.37
C VAL A 227 13.01 -1.43 -4.83
N CYS A 228 11.96 -1.93 -4.19
CA CYS A 228 10.57 -1.49 -4.40
C CYS A 228 10.14 -0.69 -3.16
N PHE A 229 9.87 0.58 -3.36
CA PHE A 229 9.43 1.50 -2.32
C PHE A 229 8.00 1.97 -2.59
N THR A 230 7.15 1.95 -1.59
CA THR A 230 5.83 2.59 -1.58
C THR A 230 5.71 3.46 -0.34
N GLY A 231 5.42 4.75 -0.50
CA GLY A 231 5.32 5.69 0.62
C GLY A 231 5.35 7.15 0.16
N SER A 232 5.84 8.06 1.02
CA SER A 232 5.90 9.50 0.71
C SER A 232 7.00 9.85 -0.30
N ALA A 233 6.78 10.91 -1.10
CA ALA A 233 7.75 11.44 -2.06
C ALA A 233 9.08 11.83 -1.40
N ASP A 234 9.08 12.40 -0.19
CA ASP A 234 10.30 12.74 0.54
C ASP A 234 11.15 11.51 0.87
N THR A 235 10.52 10.42 1.30
CA THR A 235 11.25 9.17 1.56
C THR A 235 11.69 8.51 0.25
N ALA A 236 10.87 8.57 -0.79
CA ALA A 236 11.23 8.12 -2.13
C ALA A 236 12.48 8.83 -2.67
N ALA A 237 12.56 10.15 -2.48
CA ALA A 237 13.74 10.95 -2.84
C ALA A 237 15.00 10.46 -2.11
N ARG A 238 14.90 10.18 -0.80
CA ARG A 238 16.02 9.63 0.00
C ARG A 238 16.45 8.24 -0.49
N VAL A 239 15.52 7.36 -0.80
CA VAL A 239 15.83 6.03 -1.37
C VAL A 239 16.54 6.18 -2.71
N ARG A 240 16.02 7.01 -3.60
CA ARG A 240 16.54 7.20 -4.96
C ARG A 240 17.92 7.88 -4.95
N SER A 241 18.16 8.84 -4.04
CA SER A 241 19.42 9.57 -3.90
C SER A 241 20.45 8.89 -3.00
N HIS A 242 20.14 7.71 -2.45
CA HIS A 242 21.05 6.99 -1.56
C HIS A 242 22.36 6.65 -2.28
N ALA A 243 23.50 7.00 -1.66
CA ALA A 243 24.82 6.93 -2.30
C ALA A 243 25.16 5.53 -2.86
N ASN A 244 24.80 4.46 -2.14
CA ASN A 244 25.04 3.10 -2.59
C ASN A 244 24.12 2.70 -3.77
N VAL A 245 22.85 3.12 -3.74
CA VAL A 245 21.88 2.91 -4.82
C VAL A 245 22.38 3.56 -6.12
N LEU A 246 22.81 4.81 -6.06
CA LEU A 246 23.37 5.54 -7.21
C LEU A 246 24.67 4.90 -7.72
N ARG A 247 25.61 4.64 -6.83
CA ARG A 247 26.94 4.12 -7.21
C ARG A 247 26.88 2.76 -7.87
N ARG A 248 25.97 1.90 -7.42
CA ARG A 248 25.79 0.55 -7.94
C ARG A 248 24.73 0.43 -9.03
N SER A 249 24.08 1.55 -9.40
CA SER A 249 22.99 1.55 -10.38
C SER A 249 21.89 0.54 -10.03
N VAL A 250 21.55 0.44 -8.73
CA VAL A 250 20.49 -0.45 -8.24
C VAL A 250 19.16 -0.06 -8.86
N ARG A 251 18.41 -1.02 -9.36
CA ARG A 251 17.06 -0.78 -9.86
C ARG A 251 16.13 -0.37 -8.74
N VAL A 252 15.45 0.77 -8.90
CA VAL A 252 14.49 1.28 -7.92
C VAL A 252 13.13 1.47 -8.58
N ASN A 253 12.11 0.80 -8.06
CA ASN A 253 10.72 1.02 -8.41
C ASN A 253 10.04 1.79 -7.27
N ILE A 254 9.52 2.99 -7.57
CA ILE A 254 8.92 3.89 -6.59
C ILE A 254 7.48 4.17 -6.95
N GLU A 255 6.62 3.98 -5.97
CA GLU A 255 5.26 4.47 -5.92
C GLU A 255 5.16 5.46 -4.76
N ALA A 256 4.94 6.75 -5.05
CA ALA A 256 4.93 7.79 -4.04
C ALA A 256 3.98 8.92 -4.45
N ASP A 257 3.30 9.45 -3.48
CA ASP A 257 2.32 10.54 -3.51
C ASP A 257 1.49 10.62 -4.78
N SER A 258 0.21 10.90 -4.66
CA SER A 258 -0.64 11.21 -5.80
C SER A 258 -1.80 12.10 -5.39
N ILE A 259 -2.27 12.94 -6.32
CA ILE A 259 -3.44 13.78 -6.14
C ILE A 259 -4.44 13.45 -7.24
N ASN A 260 -5.15 12.33 -7.08
CA ASN A 260 -6.06 11.81 -8.09
C ASN A 260 -7.26 12.73 -8.31
N SER A 261 -7.78 12.69 -9.52
CA SER A 261 -8.88 13.56 -9.94
C SER A 261 -10.04 12.76 -10.51
N ALA A 262 -11.25 13.23 -10.24
CA ALA A 262 -12.45 12.89 -11.02
C ALA A 262 -12.96 14.15 -11.72
N ILE A 263 -13.63 13.99 -12.85
CA ILE A 263 -14.19 15.10 -13.62
C ILE A 263 -15.66 14.81 -13.89
N LEU A 264 -16.54 15.70 -13.44
CA LEU A 264 -17.95 15.67 -13.79
C LEU A 264 -18.16 16.50 -15.07
N GLY A 265 -18.59 15.84 -16.14
CA GLY A 265 -18.91 16.52 -17.40
C GLY A 265 -20.09 17.49 -17.22
N ALA A 266 -20.08 18.57 -17.98
CA ALA A 266 -21.13 19.60 -17.91
C ALA A 266 -22.51 19.06 -18.33
N ASP A 267 -22.55 17.95 -19.06
CA ASP A 267 -23.76 17.22 -19.49
C ASP A 267 -24.35 16.32 -18.39
N CYS A 268 -23.62 16.06 -17.32
CA CYS A 268 -24.08 15.23 -16.19
C CYS A 268 -24.86 16.08 -15.18
N ALA A 269 -26.12 16.36 -15.46
CA ALA A 269 -26.98 17.16 -14.59
C ALA A 269 -27.32 16.45 -13.28
N PRO A 270 -27.63 17.20 -12.18
CA PRO A 270 -28.16 16.63 -10.94
C PRO A 270 -29.39 15.73 -11.20
N GLY A 271 -29.42 14.55 -10.54
CA GLY A 271 -30.47 13.55 -10.72
C GLY A 271 -30.26 12.58 -11.89
N THR A 272 -29.19 12.71 -12.66
CA THR A 272 -28.80 11.68 -13.64
C THR A 272 -28.03 10.55 -12.98
N ASP A 273 -28.08 9.35 -13.56
CA ASP A 273 -27.37 8.16 -13.05
C ASP A 273 -25.85 8.41 -12.87
N LEU A 274 -25.22 9.13 -13.78
CA LEU A 274 -23.79 9.47 -13.70
C LEU A 274 -23.48 10.44 -12.56
N PHE A 275 -24.35 11.41 -12.32
CA PHE A 275 -24.22 12.32 -11.19
C PHE A 275 -24.31 11.56 -9.85
N GLU A 276 -25.33 10.70 -9.70
CA GLU A 276 -25.52 9.88 -8.51
C GLU A 276 -24.39 8.86 -8.30
N LEU A 277 -23.85 8.30 -9.38
CA LEU A 277 -22.68 7.42 -9.34
C LEU A 277 -21.46 8.16 -8.81
N LEU A 278 -21.18 9.37 -9.29
CA LEU A 278 -20.07 10.19 -8.79
C LEU A 278 -20.24 10.53 -7.31
N VAL A 279 -21.43 10.94 -6.87
CA VAL A 279 -21.71 11.19 -5.44
C VAL A 279 -21.40 9.95 -4.62
N LYS A 280 -21.83 8.77 -5.06
CA LYS A 280 -21.56 7.50 -4.39
C LYS A 280 -20.06 7.18 -4.32
N GLU A 281 -19.33 7.38 -5.43
CA GLU A 281 -17.89 7.13 -5.47
C GLU A 281 -17.12 8.13 -4.58
N ILE A 282 -17.49 9.41 -4.53
CA ILE A 282 -16.91 10.39 -3.61
C ILE A 282 -17.04 9.92 -2.15
N ILE A 283 -18.23 9.49 -1.74
CA ILE A 283 -18.46 8.99 -0.38
C ILE A 283 -17.61 7.76 -0.09
N LYS A 284 -17.60 6.79 -1.00
CA LYS A 284 -16.80 5.56 -0.87
C LYS A 284 -15.30 5.90 -0.77
N GLU A 285 -14.81 6.81 -1.60
CA GLU A 285 -13.40 7.21 -1.60
C GLU A 285 -12.99 7.93 -0.32
N MET A 286 -13.89 8.71 0.30
CA MET A 286 -13.65 9.34 1.60
C MET A 286 -13.68 8.34 2.76
N THR A 287 -14.56 7.37 2.72
CA THR A 287 -14.82 6.46 3.85
C THR A 287 -13.92 5.24 3.85
N LEU A 288 -13.66 4.64 2.68
CA LEU A 288 -12.81 3.44 2.57
C LEU A 288 -11.40 3.73 3.08
N LYS A 289 -11.01 2.98 4.14
CA LYS A 289 -9.73 3.14 4.86
C LYS A 289 -9.48 4.58 5.34
N ALA A 290 -10.55 5.31 5.69
CA ALA A 290 -10.50 6.73 6.06
C ALA A 290 -9.77 7.58 5.00
N GLY A 291 -9.95 7.29 3.72
CA GLY A 291 -9.30 7.98 2.62
C GLY A 291 -7.78 7.71 2.48
N GLN A 292 -7.22 6.78 3.24
CA GLN A 292 -5.78 6.45 3.22
C GLN A 292 -5.42 5.48 2.09
N LYS A 293 -5.74 5.85 0.85
CA LYS A 293 -5.41 5.07 -0.36
C LYS A 293 -4.65 5.93 -1.36
N CYS A 294 -3.68 5.35 -2.04
CA CYS A 294 -2.96 6.00 -3.15
C CYS A 294 -3.89 6.35 -4.33
N THR A 295 -5.03 5.64 -4.45
CA THR A 295 -6.03 5.83 -5.51
C THR A 295 -7.19 6.73 -5.12
N THR A 296 -7.27 7.22 -3.87
CA THR A 296 -8.38 8.06 -3.42
C THR A 296 -8.51 9.32 -4.28
N ILE A 297 -9.73 9.62 -4.73
CA ILE A 297 -10.06 10.89 -5.37
C ILE A 297 -9.81 12.01 -4.36
N ARG A 298 -8.90 12.93 -4.69
CA ARG A 298 -8.60 14.12 -3.86
C ARG A 298 -9.24 15.37 -4.41
N ARG A 299 -9.40 15.42 -5.74
CA ARG A 299 -9.95 16.56 -6.48
C ARG A 299 -11.10 16.09 -7.34
N VAL A 300 -12.21 16.80 -7.28
CA VAL A 300 -13.35 16.61 -8.17
C VAL A 300 -13.55 17.88 -8.97
N PHE A 301 -13.21 17.85 -10.24
CA PHE A 301 -13.48 18.96 -11.15
C PHE A 301 -14.94 18.92 -11.55
N VAL A 302 -15.64 20.03 -11.35
CA VAL A 302 -17.07 20.16 -11.59
C VAL A 302 -17.38 21.51 -12.24
N SER A 303 -18.28 21.54 -13.23
CA SER A 303 -18.69 22.80 -13.85
C SER A 303 -19.28 23.76 -12.79
N ARG A 304 -18.94 25.04 -12.87
CA ARG A 304 -19.35 26.04 -11.86
C ARG A 304 -20.85 26.03 -11.54
N PRO A 305 -21.78 25.91 -12.52
CA PRO A 305 -23.21 25.83 -12.22
C PRO A 305 -23.63 24.61 -11.37
N GLN A 306 -22.86 23.51 -11.45
CA GLN A 306 -23.17 22.25 -10.75
C GLN A 306 -22.46 22.14 -9.39
N LEU A 307 -21.51 23.03 -9.10
CA LEU A 307 -20.66 22.98 -7.88
C LEU A 307 -21.50 22.91 -6.60
N LYS A 308 -22.50 23.78 -6.48
CA LYS A 308 -23.39 23.82 -5.31
C LYS A 308 -24.21 22.54 -5.17
N ALA A 309 -24.83 22.09 -6.24
CA ALA A 309 -25.67 20.89 -6.23
C ALA A 309 -24.87 19.63 -5.86
N LEU A 310 -23.64 19.48 -6.39
CA LEU A 310 -22.77 18.37 -6.02
C LEU A 310 -22.35 18.44 -4.56
N GLY A 311 -21.98 19.64 -4.07
CA GLY A 311 -21.63 19.86 -2.67
C GLY A 311 -22.76 19.51 -1.72
N GLU A 312 -24.00 19.90 -2.02
CA GLU A 312 -25.19 19.57 -1.22
C GLU A 312 -25.49 18.07 -1.24
N ALA A 313 -25.44 17.42 -2.39
CA ALA A 313 -25.68 15.97 -2.53
C ALA A 313 -24.65 15.13 -1.75
N VAL A 314 -23.36 15.47 -1.85
CA VAL A 314 -22.30 14.80 -1.08
C VAL A 314 -22.44 15.06 0.41
N SER A 315 -22.72 16.31 0.82
CA SER A 315 -22.89 16.69 2.22
C SER A 315 -24.06 15.96 2.89
N SER A 316 -25.18 15.83 2.19
CA SER A 316 -26.35 15.09 2.68
C SER A 316 -25.99 13.64 3.01
N ARG A 317 -25.27 12.94 2.11
CA ARG A 317 -24.86 11.55 2.35
C ARG A 317 -23.77 11.41 3.41
N LEU A 318 -22.83 12.36 3.48
CA LEU A 318 -21.80 12.37 4.53
C LEU A 318 -22.41 12.56 5.92
N SER A 319 -23.50 13.34 6.06
CA SER A 319 -24.18 13.54 7.35
C SER A 319 -24.77 12.25 7.94
N GLU A 320 -25.06 11.24 7.10
CA GLU A 320 -25.54 9.93 7.50
C GLU A 320 -24.40 8.94 7.81
N THR A 321 -23.16 9.32 7.51
CA THR A 321 -22.00 8.43 7.68
C THR A 321 -21.57 8.37 9.13
N LYS A 322 -21.71 7.20 9.77
CA LYS A 322 -21.25 6.97 11.14
C LYS A 322 -19.73 6.84 11.17
N VAL A 323 -19.10 7.75 11.92
CA VAL A 323 -17.66 7.78 12.18
C VAL A 323 -17.40 7.25 13.59
N GLY A 324 -16.44 6.34 13.78
CA GLY A 324 -16.18 5.85 15.12
C GLY A 324 -15.43 4.52 15.17
N ASN A 325 -15.58 3.80 16.28
CA ASN A 325 -14.93 2.53 16.52
C ASN A 325 -15.45 1.46 15.54
N PRO A 326 -14.60 0.91 14.66
CA PRO A 326 -15.02 -0.08 13.67
C PRO A 326 -15.41 -1.45 14.25
N ARG A 327 -15.27 -1.65 15.58
CA ARG A 327 -15.85 -2.81 16.29
C ARG A 327 -17.37 -2.74 16.30
N ASN A 328 -17.93 -1.55 16.15
CA ASN A 328 -19.35 -1.35 15.91
C ASN A 328 -19.62 -1.46 14.40
N THR A 329 -20.42 -2.44 13.98
CA THR A 329 -20.69 -2.76 12.57
C THR A 329 -21.44 -1.67 11.81
N GLU A 330 -22.07 -0.72 12.53
CA GLU A 330 -22.74 0.44 11.91
C GLU A 330 -21.74 1.51 11.44
N VAL A 331 -20.53 1.51 11.98
CA VAL A 331 -19.48 2.47 11.61
C VAL A 331 -19.00 2.19 10.18
N LYS A 332 -18.93 3.26 9.39
CA LYS A 332 -18.48 3.23 7.98
C LYS A 332 -17.14 3.90 7.76
N LEU A 333 -16.72 4.75 8.70
CA LEU A 333 -15.43 5.45 8.64
C LEU A 333 -14.70 5.24 9.98
N GLY A 334 -13.61 4.50 9.93
CA GLY A 334 -12.69 4.27 11.05
C GLY A 334 -11.66 5.40 11.21
N PRO A 335 -10.69 5.25 12.14
CA PRO A 335 -9.61 6.21 12.33
C PRO A 335 -8.57 6.15 11.20
N VAL A 336 -7.72 7.17 11.13
CA VAL A 336 -6.43 7.04 10.44
C VAL A 336 -5.46 6.22 11.30
N VAL A 337 -4.39 5.74 10.72
CA VAL A 337 -3.52 4.69 11.29
C VAL A 337 -2.93 5.01 12.66
N ASN A 338 -2.69 6.27 12.99
CA ASN A 338 -2.17 6.73 14.29
C ASN A 338 -2.27 8.25 14.45
N LYS A 339 -1.87 8.77 15.62
CA LYS A 339 -1.84 10.20 15.93
C LYS A 339 -0.93 11.01 15.02
N ALA A 340 0.19 10.48 14.58
CA ALA A 340 1.10 11.19 13.65
C ALA A 340 0.42 11.41 12.30
N GLN A 341 -0.30 10.40 11.79
CA GLN A 341 -1.08 10.53 10.55
C GLN A 341 -2.27 11.50 10.74
N GLN A 342 -2.91 11.48 11.91
CA GLN A 342 -3.95 12.45 12.25
C GLN A 342 -3.40 13.89 12.17
N SER A 343 -2.26 14.16 12.79
CA SER A 343 -1.62 15.49 12.74
C SER A 343 -1.29 15.91 11.32
N ALA A 344 -0.68 15.01 10.53
CA ALA A 344 -0.35 15.29 9.13
C ALA A 344 -1.60 15.62 8.29
N CYS A 345 -2.71 14.90 8.50
CA CYS A 345 -3.98 15.21 7.83
C CYS A 345 -4.53 16.58 8.22
N LEU A 346 -4.49 16.94 9.50
CA LEU A 346 -4.99 18.23 9.98
C LEU A 346 -4.12 19.38 9.49
N GLU A 347 -2.81 19.22 9.44
CA GLU A 347 -1.86 20.20 8.87
C GLU A 347 -2.11 20.40 7.37
N GLY A 348 -2.28 19.31 6.62
CA GLY A 348 -2.62 19.37 5.20
C GLY A 348 -3.97 20.04 4.95
N LEU A 349 -4.99 19.70 5.76
CA LEU A 349 -6.30 20.34 5.70
C LEU A 349 -6.22 21.85 5.98
N ALA A 350 -5.40 22.28 6.94
CA ALA A 350 -5.20 23.71 7.22
C ALA A 350 -4.60 24.45 6.00
N LYS A 351 -3.64 23.81 5.28
CA LYS A 351 -3.11 24.38 4.04
C LYS A 351 -4.18 24.50 2.95
N LEU A 352 -5.01 23.47 2.74
CA LEU A 352 -6.10 23.53 1.76
C LEU A 352 -7.12 24.61 2.10
N ARG A 353 -7.45 24.80 3.38
CA ARG A 353 -8.41 25.83 3.84
C ARG A 353 -7.94 27.27 3.62
N SER A 354 -6.67 27.51 3.33
CA SER A 354 -6.20 28.87 2.95
C SER A 354 -6.68 29.30 1.56
N GLU A 355 -7.11 28.36 0.71
CA GLU A 355 -7.57 28.59 -0.66
C GLU A 355 -9.00 28.09 -0.91
N CYS A 356 -9.56 27.31 0.02
CA CYS A 356 -10.84 26.61 -0.12
C CYS A 356 -11.79 26.94 1.00
N SER A 357 -13.09 27.00 0.70
CA SER A 357 -14.16 27.03 1.69
C SER A 357 -14.56 25.62 2.12
N VAL A 358 -14.99 25.48 3.39
CA VAL A 358 -15.52 24.21 3.90
C VAL A 358 -16.99 24.08 3.51
N VAL A 359 -17.33 23.01 2.81
CA VAL A 359 -18.71 22.66 2.43
C VAL A 359 -19.33 21.73 3.48
N PHE A 360 -18.55 20.76 3.98
CA PHE A 360 -18.98 19.81 5.00
C PHE A 360 -17.81 19.42 5.92
N GLY A 361 -18.09 19.19 7.21
CA GLY A 361 -17.11 18.75 8.18
C GLY A 361 -16.08 19.81 8.55
N GLY A 362 -14.81 19.41 8.62
CA GLY A 362 -13.69 20.34 8.91
C GLY A 362 -13.61 20.86 10.34
N SER A 363 -14.55 20.48 11.22
CA SER A 363 -14.56 20.84 12.64
C SER A 363 -13.78 19.81 13.45
N SER A 364 -13.02 20.26 14.44
CA SER A 364 -12.39 19.40 15.43
C SER A 364 -13.42 18.71 16.36
N HIS A 365 -14.64 19.23 16.40
CA HIS A 365 -15.75 18.69 17.18
C HIS A 365 -16.74 18.01 16.23
N PHE A 366 -16.71 16.69 16.19
CA PHE A 366 -17.66 15.85 15.46
C PHE A 366 -18.00 14.62 16.32
N GLN A 367 -19.18 14.07 16.09
CA GLN A 367 -19.68 12.97 16.88
C GLN A 367 -18.96 11.67 16.50
N LEU A 368 -18.38 10.98 17.49
CA LEU A 368 -17.79 9.66 17.35
C LEU A 368 -18.67 8.60 18.00
N VAL A 369 -18.84 7.48 17.30
CA VAL A 369 -19.54 6.31 17.84
C VAL A 369 -18.52 5.44 18.58
N ASP A 370 -18.75 5.17 19.87
CA ASP A 370 -17.97 4.26 20.71
C ASP A 370 -16.45 4.54 20.72
N ALA A 371 -16.03 5.81 20.70
CA ALA A 371 -14.63 6.19 20.72
C ALA A 371 -14.38 7.48 21.49
N ASP A 372 -13.22 7.55 22.15
CA ASP A 372 -12.73 8.74 22.86
C ASP A 372 -11.87 9.59 21.90
N PRO A 373 -12.28 10.85 21.58
CA PRO A 373 -11.55 11.71 20.66
C PRO A 373 -10.14 12.08 21.13
N GLN A 374 -9.87 12.03 22.45
CA GLN A 374 -8.54 12.35 22.98
C GLN A 374 -7.53 11.22 22.76
N LYS A 375 -8.00 9.97 22.84
CA LYS A 375 -7.15 8.78 22.67
C LYS A 375 -7.01 8.35 21.22
N SER A 376 -8.07 8.50 20.45
CA SER A 376 -8.21 7.96 19.12
C SER A 376 -7.67 8.89 18.01
N ALA A 377 -7.33 8.30 16.86
CA ALA A 377 -6.74 8.99 15.72
C ALA A 377 -7.77 9.30 14.61
N PHE A 378 -8.92 9.87 14.95
CA PHE A 378 -9.93 10.20 13.96
C PHE A 378 -9.69 11.56 13.30
N VAL A 379 -9.96 11.61 11.99
CA VAL A 379 -10.00 12.82 11.19
C VAL A 379 -11.43 13.02 10.71
N PRO A 380 -12.03 14.21 10.86
CA PRO A 380 -13.39 14.45 10.38
C PRO A 380 -13.45 14.33 8.85
N PRO A 381 -14.46 13.63 8.28
CA PRO A 381 -14.68 13.66 6.85
C PRO A 381 -14.92 15.11 6.43
N THR A 382 -14.14 15.59 5.45
CA THR A 382 -14.16 17.01 5.09
C THR A 382 -14.31 17.18 3.59
N LEU A 383 -15.34 17.89 3.18
CA LEU A 383 -15.53 18.32 1.80
C LEU A 383 -15.22 19.82 1.69
N LEU A 384 -14.31 20.15 0.81
CA LEU A 384 -13.91 21.52 0.49
C LEU A 384 -14.44 21.94 -0.88
N SER A 385 -14.57 23.24 -1.09
CA SER A 385 -14.86 23.85 -2.38
C SER A 385 -13.80 24.89 -2.72
N CYS A 386 -13.22 24.79 -3.91
CA CYS A 386 -12.25 25.71 -4.45
C CYS A 386 -12.82 26.40 -5.71
N GLU A 387 -13.20 27.67 -5.58
CA GLU A 387 -13.74 28.46 -6.70
C GLU A 387 -12.64 29.04 -7.60
N SER A 388 -11.41 29.15 -7.08
CA SER A 388 -10.26 29.66 -7.83
C SER A 388 -9.83 28.73 -8.97
N GLY A 389 -10.34 27.50 -8.97
CA GLY A 389 -10.08 26.52 -10.03
C GLY A 389 -8.60 26.22 -10.19
N LEU A 390 -8.13 26.32 -11.42
CA LEU A 390 -6.71 26.06 -11.77
C LEU A 390 -5.74 27.13 -11.26
N ALA A 391 -6.21 28.28 -10.78
CA ALA A 391 -5.35 29.32 -10.22
C ALA A 391 -4.94 29.05 -8.75
N ALA A 392 -5.61 28.13 -8.08
CA ALA A 392 -5.22 27.68 -6.74
C ALA A 392 -3.92 26.87 -6.80
N LYS A 393 -3.18 26.84 -5.70
CA LYS A 393 -1.89 26.14 -5.61
C LYS A 393 -1.98 24.90 -4.73
N ASN A 394 -2.38 25.07 -3.49
CA ASN A 394 -2.34 23.99 -2.49
C ASN A 394 -3.19 22.78 -2.88
N VAL A 395 -4.35 22.99 -3.51
CA VAL A 395 -5.21 21.89 -3.98
C VAL A 395 -4.56 21.01 -5.06
N HIS A 396 -3.51 21.52 -5.72
CA HIS A 396 -2.78 20.80 -6.76
C HIS A 396 -1.42 20.26 -6.29
N GLU A 397 -0.94 20.67 -5.11
CA GLU A 397 0.38 20.31 -4.59
C GLU A 397 0.33 19.55 -3.26
N VAL A 398 -0.76 19.65 -2.48
CA VAL A 398 -0.87 19.06 -1.15
C VAL A 398 -1.78 17.84 -1.17
N GLU A 399 -1.21 16.67 -0.97
CA GLU A 399 -1.97 15.46 -0.69
C GLU A 399 -2.32 15.40 0.80
N VAL A 400 -3.62 15.37 1.13
CA VAL A 400 -4.10 15.01 2.47
C VAL A 400 -4.46 13.53 2.47
N PHE A 401 -3.57 12.69 3.03
CA PHE A 401 -3.77 11.25 3.04
C PHE A 401 -4.74 10.81 4.15
N GLY A 402 -6.00 11.25 3.98
CA GLY A 402 -7.10 11.12 4.92
C GLY A 402 -8.45 11.37 4.23
N PRO A 403 -9.56 11.47 4.99
CA PRO A 403 -10.93 11.60 4.45
C PRO A 403 -11.24 13.06 4.03
N VAL A 404 -10.44 13.59 3.10
CA VAL A 404 -10.57 14.99 2.61
C VAL A 404 -10.62 15.00 1.09
N ILE A 405 -11.64 15.64 0.53
CA ILE A 405 -11.83 15.82 -0.91
C ILE A 405 -12.16 17.29 -1.20
N THR A 406 -11.65 17.81 -2.31
CA THR A 406 -11.91 19.17 -2.77
C THR A 406 -12.69 19.17 -4.08
N LEU A 407 -13.84 19.84 -4.10
CA LEU A 407 -14.56 20.19 -5.33
C LEU A 407 -13.88 21.40 -5.96
N ILE A 408 -13.54 21.35 -7.24
CA ILE A 408 -12.84 22.40 -7.95
C ILE A 408 -13.69 22.87 -9.12
N ALA A 409 -14.06 24.16 -9.12
CA ALA A 409 -14.85 24.74 -10.17
C ALA A 409 -14.07 24.86 -11.49
N TYR A 410 -14.72 24.54 -12.61
CA TYR A 410 -14.23 24.89 -13.95
C TYR A 410 -15.34 25.53 -14.79
N ASP A 411 -14.95 26.33 -15.78
CA ASP A 411 -15.88 27.15 -16.60
C ASP A 411 -16.17 26.53 -17.98
N GLY A 412 -15.76 25.28 -18.21
CA GLY A 412 -15.92 24.59 -19.49
C GLY A 412 -14.80 24.90 -20.49
N PRO A 413 -14.80 24.24 -21.65
CA PRO A 413 -13.82 24.54 -22.69
C PRO A 413 -14.04 25.97 -23.20
N LYS A 414 -12.98 26.77 -23.20
CA LYS A 414 -12.99 28.06 -23.88
C LYS A 414 -12.79 27.85 -25.38
#